data_6ff95c0e605198c9866f947056ca7351
#
_entry.id   6ff95c0e605198c9866f947056ca7351
#
_cell.length_a   1.000
_cell.length_b   1.000
_cell.length_c   1.000
_cell.angle_alpha   90.00
_cell.angle_beta   90.00
_cell.angle_gamma   90.00
#
_symmetry.space_group_name_H-M   'P 1'
#
loop_
_entity.id
_entity.type
_entity.pdbx_description
1 polymer ?
#
loop_
_entity_poly.entity_id
_entity_poly.type
_entity_poly.pdbx_seq_one_letter_code
_entity_poly.pdbx_strand_id
1 'polypeptide(L)'
;YKAHKHGLENPLVRMAVALEMSERKPTLWKFDVAYRSLKGDSFNVKAAKPIQRLQIVIDVRNELIHPKASTLTLTPNGMSLPPKEQKLVNKLRSNGFKVSDDPFDWERVVNTKAFALWAYQSAIDSMAIVFDAWPYSNAIDSFKDMYSVNLRHEEQWKEFA
;
A
#
# COMPACT_ATOMS: atom_id res chain seq x y z
N TYR A 1 -21.50 -30.70 14.39
CA TYR A 1 -21.51 -29.22 14.66
C TYR A 1 -20.37 -28.77 15.60
N LYS A 2 -19.76 -29.66 16.41
CA LYS A 2 -18.63 -29.34 17.31
C LYS A 2 -17.26 -29.39 16.62
N ALA A 3 -17.09 -30.18 15.56
CA ALA A 3 -15.81 -30.35 14.87
C ALA A 3 -15.34 -29.09 14.08
N HIS A 4 -16.27 -28.23 13.65
CA HIS A 4 -15.93 -26.98 12.94
C HIS A 4 -15.43 -25.85 13.85
N LYS A 5 -15.70 -25.87 15.15
CA LYS A 5 -15.24 -24.81 16.06
C LYS A 5 -13.74 -24.84 16.32
N HIS A 6 -13.13 -26.03 16.45
CA HIS A 6 -11.69 -26.14 16.74
C HIS A 6 -10.77 -25.74 15.57
N GLY A 7 -11.24 -25.91 14.33
CA GLY A 7 -10.45 -25.47 13.16
C GLY A 7 -10.35 -23.94 13.00
N LEU A 8 -11.36 -23.20 13.47
CA LEU A 8 -11.42 -21.75 13.39
C LEU A 8 -10.70 -21.02 14.54
N GLU A 9 -10.22 -21.74 15.54
CA GLU A 9 -9.41 -21.18 16.64
C GLU A 9 -7.99 -20.83 16.19
N ASN A 10 -7.48 -21.53 15.17
CA ASN A 10 -6.17 -21.21 14.61
C ASN A 10 -6.21 -19.92 13.81
N PRO A 11 -5.43 -18.88 14.19
CA PRO A 11 -5.40 -17.59 13.48
C PRO A 11 -5.07 -17.71 11.99
N LEU A 12 -4.20 -18.66 11.62
CA LEU A 12 -3.81 -18.90 10.23
C LEU A 12 -4.95 -19.47 9.39
N VAL A 13 -5.73 -20.39 9.95
CA VAL A 13 -6.90 -20.96 9.28
C VAL A 13 -7.97 -19.87 9.08
N ARG A 14 -8.22 -19.06 10.11
CA ARG A 14 -9.14 -17.91 9.99
C ARG A 14 -8.69 -16.94 8.91
N MET A 15 -7.40 -16.62 8.87
CA MET A 15 -6.84 -15.72 7.87
C MET A 15 -6.98 -16.31 6.46
N ALA A 16 -6.64 -17.60 6.26
CA ALA A 16 -6.74 -18.25 4.95
C ALA A 16 -8.19 -18.23 4.42
N VAL A 17 -9.15 -18.64 5.24
CA VAL A 17 -10.58 -18.61 4.90
C VAL A 17 -11.05 -17.19 4.58
N ALA A 18 -10.67 -16.20 5.39
CA ALA A 18 -11.06 -14.82 5.18
C ALA A 18 -10.44 -14.23 3.90
N LEU A 19 -9.19 -14.57 3.58
CA LEU A 19 -8.53 -14.14 2.34
C LEU A 19 -9.16 -14.78 1.09
N GLU A 20 -9.51 -16.06 1.16
CA GLU A 20 -10.23 -16.75 0.08
C GLU A 20 -11.59 -16.09 -0.20
N MET A 21 -12.38 -15.83 0.85
CA MET A 21 -13.65 -15.10 0.72
C MET A 21 -13.50 -13.65 0.26
N SER A 22 -12.27 -13.12 0.26
CA SER A 22 -11.96 -11.73 -0.06
C SER A 22 -11.29 -11.53 -1.42
N GLU A 23 -11.28 -12.54 -2.29
CA GLU A 23 -10.54 -12.51 -3.55
C GLU A 23 -10.81 -11.22 -4.37
N ARG A 24 -12.08 -10.80 -4.44
CA ARG A 24 -12.51 -9.58 -5.16
C ARG A 24 -12.46 -8.29 -4.33
N LYS A 25 -12.02 -8.36 -3.08
CA LYS A 25 -11.95 -7.18 -2.21
C LYS A 25 -10.68 -6.36 -2.48
N PRO A 26 -10.70 -5.04 -2.20
CA PRO A 26 -9.54 -4.18 -2.35
C PRO A 26 -8.32 -4.67 -1.55
N THR A 27 -7.12 -4.43 -2.07
CA THR A 27 -5.85 -4.86 -1.45
C THR A 27 -5.75 -4.47 0.03
N LEU A 28 -6.08 -3.23 0.38
CA LEU A 28 -6.00 -2.78 1.78
C LEU A 28 -7.00 -3.49 2.71
N TRP A 29 -8.14 -3.92 2.18
CA TRP A 29 -9.07 -4.73 2.93
C TRP A 29 -8.45 -6.09 3.28
N LYS A 30 -7.70 -6.68 2.35
CA LYS A 30 -6.98 -7.96 2.58
C LYS A 30 -5.92 -7.81 3.67
N PHE A 31 -5.18 -6.70 3.69
CA PHE A 31 -4.23 -6.40 4.76
C PHE A 31 -4.93 -6.27 6.13
N ASP A 32 -6.05 -5.56 6.19
CA ASP A 32 -6.84 -5.39 7.42
C ASP A 32 -7.33 -6.74 7.96
N VAL A 33 -7.88 -7.57 7.08
CA VAL A 33 -8.36 -8.92 7.45
C VAL A 33 -7.22 -9.82 7.91
N ALA A 34 -6.12 -9.86 7.17
CA ALA A 34 -4.97 -10.67 7.53
C ALA A 34 -4.45 -10.29 8.93
N TYR A 35 -4.23 -9.00 9.16
CA TYR A 35 -3.75 -8.52 10.45
C TYR A 35 -4.71 -8.81 11.61
N ARG A 36 -6.00 -8.53 11.45
CA ARG A 36 -7.02 -8.79 12.49
C ARG A 36 -7.16 -10.28 12.81
N SER A 37 -7.02 -11.13 11.80
CA SER A 37 -7.03 -12.59 12.01
C SER A 37 -5.86 -13.07 12.87
N LEU A 38 -4.72 -12.37 12.80
CA LEU A 38 -3.49 -12.72 13.52
C LEU A 38 -3.44 -12.09 14.93
N LYS A 39 -3.81 -10.82 15.07
CA LYS A 39 -3.62 -10.01 16.29
C LYS A 39 -4.93 -9.62 17.00
N GLY A 40 -6.08 -9.92 16.38
CA GLY A 40 -7.39 -9.46 16.91
C GLY A 40 -7.73 -8.03 16.50
N ASP A 41 -8.88 -7.54 16.96
CA ASP A 41 -9.50 -6.30 16.50
C ASP A 41 -8.92 -5.00 17.10
N SER A 42 -7.96 -5.10 18.02
CA SER A 42 -7.45 -3.96 18.80
C SER A 42 -6.58 -2.96 18.01
N PHE A 43 -6.12 -3.33 16.82
CA PHE A 43 -5.22 -2.49 16.02
C PHE A 43 -5.89 -1.98 14.74
N ASN A 44 -5.85 -0.65 14.56
CA ASN A 44 -6.34 -0.04 13.32
C ASN A 44 -5.24 -0.02 12.25
N VAL A 45 -5.15 -1.09 11.46
CA VAL A 45 -4.16 -1.22 10.38
C VAL A 45 -4.19 -0.02 9.42
N LYS A 46 -5.37 0.53 9.14
CA LYS A 46 -5.53 1.68 8.23
C LYS A 46 -4.90 2.96 8.77
N ALA A 47 -4.68 3.06 10.07
CA ALA A 47 -3.99 4.19 10.69
C ALA A 47 -2.46 4.07 10.59
N ALA A 48 -1.93 2.89 10.30
CA ALA A 48 -0.49 2.68 10.17
C ALA A 48 0.07 3.44 8.96
N LYS A 49 1.15 4.19 9.19
CA LYS A 49 1.79 5.03 8.17
C LYS A 49 2.17 4.27 6.89
N PRO A 50 2.76 3.05 6.95
CA PRO A 50 3.04 2.25 5.75
C PRO A 50 1.78 1.95 4.93
N ILE A 51 0.70 1.57 5.58
CA ILE A 51 -0.58 1.27 4.91
C ILE A 51 -1.19 2.52 4.24
N GLN A 52 -1.06 3.69 4.89
CA GLN A 52 -1.50 4.96 4.29
C GLN A 52 -0.66 5.31 3.04
N ARG A 53 0.65 5.05 3.07
CA ARG A 53 1.53 5.22 1.90
C ARG A 53 1.18 4.24 0.78
N LEU A 54 0.95 2.97 1.11
CA LEU A 54 0.50 1.97 0.14
C LEU A 54 -0.83 2.36 -0.51
N GLN A 55 -1.75 2.98 0.22
CA GLN A 55 -2.98 3.53 -0.36
C GLN A 55 -2.70 4.58 -1.43
N ILE A 56 -1.71 5.45 -1.22
CA ILE A 56 -1.33 6.46 -2.22
C ILE A 56 -0.77 5.78 -3.47
N VAL A 57 0.07 4.75 -3.32
CA VAL A 57 0.60 3.98 -4.45
C VAL A 57 -0.54 3.35 -5.26
N ILE A 58 -1.53 2.77 -4.58
CA ILE A 58 -2.72 2.17 -5.22
C ILE A 58 -3.55 3.25 -5.92
N ASP A 59 -3.75 4.41 -5.29
CA ASP A 59 -4.49 5.54 -5.87
C ASP A 59 -3.80 6.03 -7.16
N VAL A 60 -2.46 6.23 -7.13
CA VAL A 60 -1.65 6.60 -8.30
C VAL A 60 -1.79 5.57 -9.41
N ARG A 61 -1.58 4.29 -9.09
CA ARG A 61 -1.73 3.21 -10.07
C ARG A 61 -3.10 3.23 -10.74
N ASN A 62 -4.16 3.41 -9.95
CA ASN A 62 -5.53 3.39 -10.46
C ASN A 62 -5.82 4.60 -11.38
N GLU A 63 -5.25 5.77 -11.09
CA GLU A 63 -5.38 6.93 -11.99
C GLU A 63 -4.59 6.72 -13.29
N LEU A 64 -3.40 6.12 -13.24
CA LEU A 64 -2.58 5.85 -14.43
C LEU A 64 -3.18 4.77 -15.33
N ILE A 65 -3.76 3.70 -14.76
CA ILE A 65 -4.28 2.56 -15.54
C ILE A 65 -5.72 2.81 -16.02
N HIS A 66 -6.49 3.56 -15.25
CA HIS A 66 -7.87 3.88 -15.56
C HIS A 66 -8.07 5.40 -15.64
N PRO A 67 -7.37 6.08 -16.57
CA PRO A 67 -7.54 7.51 -16.71
C PRO A 67 -9.01 7.78 -17.05
N LYS A 68 -9.71 8.42 -16.13
CA LYS A 68 -11.02 8.97 -16.44
C LYS A 68 -10.77 10.23 -17.23
N ALA A 69 -11.65 10.52 -18.20
CA ALA A 69 -11.62 11.81 -18.87
C ALA A 69 -11.74 12.90 -17.79
N SER A 70 -10.60 13.46 -17.40
CA SER A 70 -10.53 14.49 -16.37
C SER A 70 -11.00 15.78 -16.99
N THR A 71 -12.16 16.26 -16.57
CA THR A 71 -12.63 17.58 -16.97
C THR A 71 -11.85 18.62 -16.17
N LEU A 72 -10.79 19.17 -16.77
CA LEU A 72 -10.12 20.33 -16.20
C LEU A 72 -11.11 21.50 -16.13
N THR A 73 -11.23 22.09 -14.98
CA THR A 73 -12.09 23.27 -14.80
C THR A 73 -11.26 24.52 -15.03
N LEU A 74 -11.65 25.31 -16.04
CA LEU A 74 -11.08 26.64 -16.24
C LEU A 74 -11.60 27.56 -15.13
N THR A 75 -10.70 28.14 -14.38
CA THR A 75 -10.98 29.14 -13.36
C THR A 75 -10.32 30.46 -13.74
N PRO A 76 -10.73 31.61 -13.19
CA PRO A 76 -10.07 32.90 -13.44
C PRO A 76 -8.56 32.88 -13.13
N ASN A 77 -8.11 31.96 -12.28
CA ASN A 77 -6.72 31.79 -11.85
C ASN A 77 -5.98 30.67 -12.62
N GLY A 78 -6.56 30.13 -13.70
CA GLY A 78 -5.98 29.05 -14.49
C GLY A 78 -6.80 27.77 -14.49
N MET A 79 -6.16 26.65 -14.80
CA MET A 79 -6.80 25.32 -14.79
C MET A 79 -6.75 24.72 -13.38
N SER A 80 -7.85 24.14 -12.93
CA SER A 80 -7.89 23.37 -11.69
C SER A 80 -8.11 21.88 -11.95
N LEU A 81 -7.42 21.06 -11.16
CA LEU A 81 -7.61 19.61 -11.14
C LEU A 81 -8.99 19.23 -10.58
N PRO A 82 -9.57 18.11 -11.06
CA PRO A 82 -10.71 17.51 -10.40
C PRO A 82 -10.43 17.23 -8.91
N PRO A 83 -11.45 17.26 -8.04
CA PRO A 83 -11.25 17.11 -6.59
C PRO A 83 -10.51 15.83 -6.17
N LYS A 84 -10.62 14.76 -6.95
CA LYS A 84 -9.95 13.49 -6.69
C LYS A 84 -8.45 13.58 -6.94
N GLU A 85 -8.05 14.15 -8.07
CA GLU A 85 -6.66 14.36 -8.44
C GLU A 85 -6.01 15.40 -7.52
N GLN A 86 -6.73 16.44 -7.15
CA GLN A 86 -6.26 17.42 -6.16
C GLN A 86 -5.97 16.76 -4.80
N LYS A 87 -6.80 15.80 -4.36
CA LYS A 87 -6.52 15.02 -3.14
C LYS A 87 -5.26 14.17 -3.29
N LEU A 88 -5.03 13.57 -4.47
CA LEU A 88 -3.84 12.79 -4.75
C LEU A 88 -2.58 13.67 -4.70
N VAL A 89 -2.61 14.82 -5.37
CA VAL A 89 -1.52 15.82 -5.33
C VAL A 89 -1.20 16.23 -3.89
N ASN A 90 -2.21 16.53 -3.08
CA ASN A 90 -2.03 16.90 -1.69
C ASN A 90 -1.39 15.76 -0.86
N LYS A 91 -1.77 14.51 -1.13
CA LYS A 91 -1.16 13.33 -0.50
C LYS A 91 0.31 13.17 -0.91
N LEU A 92 0.66 13.38 -2.19
CA LEU A 92 2.04 13.35 -2.65
C LEU A 92 2.88 14.43 -1.97
N ARG A 93 2.38 15.67 -1.95
CA ARG A 93 3.05 16.79 -1.25
C ARG A 93 3.29 16.50 0.23
N SER A 94 2.30 15.96 0.93
CA SER A 94 2.41 15.60 2.36
C SER A 94 3.40 14.46 2.63
N ASN A 95 3.78 13.70 1.60
CA ASN A 95 4.80 12.66 1.66
C ASN A 95 6.18 13.11 1.12
N GLY A 96 6.36 14.43 0.92
CA GLY A 96 7.65 15.04 0.60
C GLY A 96 7.94 15.17 -0.89
N PHE A 97 6.99 14.82 -1.77
CA PHE A 97 7.16 15.04 -3.20
C PHE A 97 6.89 16.50 -3.58
N LYS A 98 7.78 17.07 -4.39
CA LYS A 98 7.63 18.41 -4.92
C LYS A 98 6.74 18.34 -6.17
N VAL A 99 5.46 18.58 -5.99
CA VAL A 99 4.46 18.68 -7.07
C VAL A 99 4.08 20.15 -7.19
N SER A 100 4.26 20.73 -8.37
CA SER A 100 3.88 22.11 -8.67
C SER A 100 2.36 22.25 -8.77
N ASP A 101 1.89 23.46 -9.10
CA ASP A 101 0.46 23.72 -9.33
C ASP A 101 0.04 23.42 -10.78
N ASP A 102 1.00 22.99 -11.64
CA ASP A 102 0.68 22.46 -12.97
C ASP A 102 -0.15 21.17 -12.82
N PRO A 103 -1.34 21.08 -13.41
CA PRO A 103 -2.21 19.91 -13.34
C PRO A 103 -1.56 18.60 -13.75
N PHE A 104 -0.55 18.63 -14.61
CA PHE A 104 0.13 17.44 -15.13
C PHE A 104 1.45 17.11 -14.41
N ASP A 105 1.87 17.93 -13.46
CA ASP A 105 3.17 17.76 -12.81
C ASP A 105 3.20 16.50 -11.91
N TRP A 106 2.08 16.10 -11.33
CA TRP A 106 2.01 14.89 -10.52
C TRP A 106 2.37 13.63 -11.33
N GLU A 107 1.99 13.56 -12.60
CA GLU A 107 2.35 12.44 -13.50
C GLU A 107 3.86 12.39 -13.74
N ARG A 108 4.50 13.55 -13.87
CA ARG A 108 5.97 13.62 -13.99
C ARG A 108 6.65 13.14 -12.71
N VAL A 109 6.14 13.57 -11.55
CA VAL A 109 6.68 13.18 -10.24
C VAL A 109 6.59 11.68 -10.02
N VAL A 110 5.45 11.04 -10.34
CA VAL A 110 5.28 9.59 -10.17
C VAL A 110 6.07 8.77 -11.19
N ASN A 111 6.51 9.38 -12.27
CA ASN A 111 7.38 8.74 -13.26
C ASN A 111 8.88 8.94 -12.94
N THR A 112 9.23 9.11 -11.67
CA THR A 112 10.61 9.26 -11.23
C THR A 112 11.10 8.03 -10.47
N LYS A 113 12.42 7.80 -10.50
CA LYS A 113 13.07 6.77 -9.68
C LYS A 113 12.77 6.97 -8.19
N ALA A 114 12.76 8.22 -7.72
CA ALA A 114 12.46 8.54 -6.33
C ALA A 114 11.08 8.05 -5.90
N PHE A 115 10.05 8.27 -6.74
CA PHE A 115 8.72 7.74 -6.48
C PHE A 115 8.69 6.22 -6.53
N ALA A 116 9.34 5.60 -7.52
CA ALA A 116 9.38 4.13 -7.64
C ALA A 116 9.99 3.47 -6.39
N LEU A 117 11.10 4.00 -5.89
CA LEU A 117 11.74 3.52 -4.65
C LEU A 117 10.84 3.72 -3.43
N TRP A 118 10.22 4.89 -3.30
CA TRP A 118 9.30 5.17 -2.22
C TRP A 118 8.06 4.26 -2.26
N ALA A 119 7.52 3.97 -3.44
CA ALA A 119 6.39 3.07 -3.64
C ALA A 119 6.76 1.62 -3.26
N TYR A 120 7.94 1.17 -3.70
CA TYR A 120 8.49 -0.14 -3.34
C TYR A 120 8.65 -0.26 -1.83
N GLN A 121 9.32 0.70 -1.17
CA GLN A 121 9.50 0.70 0.28
C GLN A 121 8.16 0.70 1.02
N SER A 122 7.19 1.48 0.53
CA SER A 122 5.83 1.51 1.12
C SER A 122 5.13 0.16 1.06
N ALA A 123 5.34 -0.60 -0.01
CA ALA A 123 4.80 -1.96 -0.15
C ALA A 123 5.48 -2.92 0.84
N ILE A 124 6.81 -2.89 0.93
CA ILE A 124 7.59 -3.73 1.84
C ILE A 124 7.24 -3.43 3.31
N ASP A 125 7.23 -2.16 3.70
CA ASP A 125 6.86 -1.75 5.06
C ASP A 125 5.43 -2.20 5.43
N SER A 126 4.52 -2.19 4.44
CA SER A 126 3.15 -2.67 4.64
C SER A 126 3.09 -4.18 4.83
N MET A 127 3.89 -4.93 4.09
CA MET A 127 4.01 -6.39 4.25
C MET A 127 4.62 -6.73 5.61
N ALA A 128 5.64 -5.99 6.06
CA ALA A 128 6.29 -6.17 7.34
C ALA A 128 5.30 -6.12 8.51
N ILE A 129 4.31 -5.20 8.48
CA ILE A 129 3.26 -5.11 9.50
C ILE A 129 2.51 -6.46 9.66
N VAL A 130 2.20 -7.14 8.55
CA VAL A 130 1.49 -8.43 8.59
C VAL A 130 2.45 -9.54 9.04
N PHE A 131 3.68 -9.55 8.54
CA PHE A 131 4.67 -10.57 8.90
C PHE A 131 5.09 -10.49 10.37
N ASP A 132 5.20 -9.29 10.93
CA ASP A 132 5.49 -9.11 12.36
C ASP A 132 4.32 -9.53 13.26
N ALA A 133 3.11 -9.54 12.70
CA ALA A 133 1.93 -10.08 13.38
C ALA A 133 1.84 -11.60 13.29
N TRP A 134 2.56 -12.24 12.37
CA TRP A 134 2.48 -13.66 12.11
C TRP A 134 3.08 -14.47 13.27
N PRO A 135 2.45 -15.57 13.70
CA PRO A 135 3.08 -16.46 14.68
C PRO A 135 4.38 -17.04 14.10
N TYR A 136 5.36 -17.19 14.97
CA TYR A 136 6.69 -17.68 14.60
C TYR A 136 6.63 -19.00 13.80
N SER A 137 7.29 -19.03 12.64
CA SER A 137 7.49 -20.25 11.85
C SER A 137 8.73 -20.11 10.96
N ASN A 138 9.46 -21.19 10.75
CA ASN A 138 10.64 -21.25 9.89
C ASN A 138 10.34 -20.78 8.45
N ALA A 139 9.12 -21.00 7.94
CA ALA A 139 8.71 -20.55 6.63
C ALA A 139 8.63 -19.01 6.55
N ILE A 140 8.20 -18.35 7.62
CA ILE A 140 8.16 -16.88 7.70
C ILE A 140 9.58 -16.32 7.81
N ASP A 141 10.45 -16.94 8.56
CA ASP A 141 11.84 -16.48 8.67
C ASP A 141 12.55 -16.60 7.32
N SER A 142 12.38 -17.72 6.61
CA SER A 142 12.90 -17.87 5.24
C SER A 142 12.32 -16.83 4.29
N PHE A 143 11.04 -16.47 4.44
CA PHE A 143 10.41 -15.45 3.63
C PHE A 143 10.91 -14.03 3.98
N LYS A 144 11.06 -13.72 5.28
CA LYS A 144 11.67 -12.47 5.77
C LYS A 144 13.10 -12.34 5.27
N ASP A 145 13.89 -13.39 5.32
CA ASP A 145 15.26 -13.42 4.82
C ASP A 145 15.32 -13.19 3.31
N MET A 146 14.45 -13.82 2.55
CA MET A 146 14.34 -13.60 1.09
C MET A 146 14.02 -12.13 0.76
N TYR A 147 13.08 -11.51 1.47
CA TYR A 147 12.75 -10.10 1.28
C TYR A 147 13.83 -9.17 1.83
N SER A 148 14.46 -9.49 2.97
CA SER A 148 15.56 -8.70 3.52
C SER A 148 16.80 -8.73 2.63
N VAL A 149 17.08 -9.85 1.97
CA VAL A 149 18.15 -9.95 0.96
C VAL A 149 17.85 -9.03 -0.22
N ASN A 150 16.62 -9.01 -0.70
CA ASN A 150 16.22 -8.09 -1.78
C ASN A 150 16.23 -6.62 -1.33
N LEU A 151 16.00 -6.33 -0.03
CA LEU A 151 16.09 -4.99 0.54
C LEU A 151 17.54 -4.51 0.73
N ARG A 152 18.49 -5.45 1.01
CA ARG A 152 19.93 -5.10 1.12
C ARG A 152 20.54 -4.68 -0.22
N HIS A 153 19.91 -4.98 -1.33
CA HIS A 153 20.26 -4.42 -2.62
C HIS A 153 19.97 -2.90 -2.74
N GLU A 154 19.34 -2.26 -1.73
CA GLU A 154 19.23 -0.78 -1.68
C GLU A 154 20.60 -0.08 -1.70
N GLU A 155 21.65 -0.68 -1.16
CA GLU A 155 22.98 -0.09 -1.26
C GLU A 155 23.49 -0.03 -2.71
N GLN A 156 23.17 -1.03 -3.53
CA GLN A 156 23.48 -0.99 -4.96
C GLN A 156 22.65 0.06 -5.73
N TRP A 157 21.45 0.42 -5.24
CA TRP A 157 20.63 1.44 -5.89
C TRP A 157 21.07 2.87 -5.54
N LYS A 158 21.84 3.06 -4.45
CA LYS A 158 22.44 4.36 -4.08
C LYS A 158 23.55 4.76 -5.04
N GLU A 159 24.23 3.80 -5.66
CA GLU A 159 25.27 4.07 -6.67
C GLU A 159 24.72 4.58 -8.02
N PHE A 160 23.40 4.43 -8.24
CA PHE A 160 22.73 4.90 -9.46
C PHE A 160 21.88 6.17 -9.23
N ALA A 161 21.96 6.80 -8.08
CA ALA A 161 21.29 8.06 -7.73
C ALA A 161 22.24 9.22 -7.88
#